data_f8eb6b4417fdf0689b41bf6a62c58035
#
_entry.id   f8eb6b4417fdf0689b41bf6a62c58035
#
_cell.length_a   1.000
_cell.length_b   1.000
_cell.length_c   1.000
_cell.angle_alpha   90.00
_cell.angle_beta   90.00
_cell.angle_gamma   90.00
#
_symmetry.space_group_name_H-M   'P 1'
#
loop_
_entity.id
_entity.type
_entity.pdbx_description
1 polymer ?
#
loop_
_entity_poly.entity_id
_entity_poly.type
_entity_poly.pdbx_seq_one_letter_code
_entity_poly.pdbx_strand_id
1 'polypeptide(L)'
;MNDVLPIIEGSVGSGPSEWASWLQRCPISIIYREQATIRAILQRHGFAAGVDYLDALLAYSNATRLPDGGFPPTVVMPVHMAAGAMREAARAAEGA
;
A
#
# COMPACT_ATOMS: atom_id res chain seq x y z
N MET A 1 -17.37 11.17 3.46
CA MET A 1 -15.98 11.38 3.15
C MET A 1 -15.45 10.18 2.35
N ASN A 2 -15.53 10.28 1.06
CA ASN A 2 -15.19 9.17 0.18
C ASN A 2 -14.28 9.61 -0.94
N ASP A 3 -13.51 10.67 -0.69
CA ASP A 3 -12.62 11.21 -1.70
C ASP A 3 -11.48 10.26 -2.02
N VAL A 4 -11.20 9.33 -1.08
CA VAL A 4 -10.08 8.40 -1.24
C VAL A 4 -10.30 7.45 -2.41
N LEU A 5 -11.49 6.85 -2.48
CA LEU A 5 -11.75 5.87 -3.54
C LEU A 5 -11.79 6.49 -4.92
N PRO A 6 -12.45 7.64 -5.12
CA PRO A 6 -12.35 8.31 -6.42
C PRO A 6 -10.93 8.71 -6.78
N ILE A 7 -10.10 9.08 -5.79
CA ILE A 7 -8.72 9.44 -6.06
C ILE A 7 -7.94 8.23 -6.58
N ILE A 8 -8.02 7.08 -5.91
CA ILE A 8 -7.28 5.93 -6.36
C ILE A 8 -7.83 5.41 -7.69
N GLU A 9 -9.12 5.46 -7.90
CA GLU A 9 -9.69 5.06 -9.18
C GLU A 9 -9.28 6.00 -10.29
N GLY A 10 -9.21 7.29 -9.99
CA GLY A 10 -8.71 8.25 -10.95
C GLY A 10 -7.25 8.05 -11.30
N SER A 11 -6.46 7.55 -10.35
CA SER A 11 -5.04 7.29 -10.56
C SER A 11 -4.78 6.08 -11.46
N VAL A 12 -5.79 5.25 -11.67
CA VAL A 12 -5.64 4.07 -12.52
C VAL A 12 -5.13 4.46 -13.90
N GLY A 13 -5.63 5.56 -14.45
CA GLY A 13 -5.18 6.02 -15.75
C GLY A 13 -3.80 6.66 -15.72
N SER A 14 -3.29 7.00 -14.54
CA SER A 14 -1.97 7.65 -14.40
C SER A 14 -0.85 6.65 -14.26
N GLY A 15 -1.14 5.41 -13.89
CA GLY A 15 -0.16 4.36 -13.85
C GLY A 15 0.30 3.96 -12.47
N PRO A 16 1.16 2.91 -12.42
CA PRO A 16 1.57 2.32 -11.14
C PRO A 16 2.33 3.25 -10.21
N SER A 17 3.10 4.19 -10.73
CA SER A 17 3.83 5.12 -9.86
C SER A 17 2.88 5.98 -9.04
N GLU A 18 1.77 6.41 -9.64
CA GLU A 18 0.76 7.16 -8.92
C GLU A 18 0.09 6.31 -7.86
N TRP A 19 -0.20 5.05 -8.18
CA TRP A 19 -0.79 4.13 -7.20
C TRP A 19 0.14 3.93 -6.01
N ALA A 20 1.43 3.71 -6.28
CA ALA A 20 2.41 3.52 -5.21
C ALA A 20 2.53 4.77 -4.35
N SER A 21 2.59 5.93 -4.96
CA SER A 21 2.66 7.20 -4.24
C SER A 21 1.44 7.40 -3.36
N TRP A 22 0.26 7.12 -3.90
CA TRP A 22 -0.98 7.27 -3.16
C TRP A 22 -1.01 6.36 -1.94
N LEU A 23 -0.62 5.09 -2.13
CA LEU A 23 -0.64 4.12 -1.03
C LEU A 23 0.29 4.54 0.11
N GLN A 24 1.46 5.10 -0.23
CA GLN A 24 2.42 5.51 0.79
C GLN A 24 2.00 6.75 1.53
N ARG A 25 1.16 7.59 0.93
CA ARG A 25 0.71 8.84 1.55
C ARG A 25 -0.63 8.73 2.25
N CYS A 26 -1.39 7.68 1.95
CA CYS A 26 -2.73 7.55 2.50
C CYS A 26 -2.68 7.26 4.00
N PRO A 27 -3.51 7.93 4.80
CA PRO A 27 -3.56 7.62 6.24
C PRO A 27 -3.92 6.16 6.50
N ILE A 28 -3.28 5.58 7.49
CA ILE A 28 -3.47 4.16 7.81
C ILE A 28 -4.93 3.86 8.17
N SER A 29 -5.61 4.78 8.85
CA SER A 29 -7.01 4.57 9.21
C SER A 29 -7.89 4.39 7.99
N ILE A 30 -7.61 5.12 6.91
CA ILE A 30 -8.36 5.01 5.67
C ILE A 30 -8.01 3.71 4.96
N ILE A 31 -6.73 3.37 4.93
CA ILE A 31 -6.29 2.11 4.34
C ILE A 31 -6.97 0.93 5.03
N TYR A 32 -7.00 0.97 6.35
CA TYR A 32 -7.62 -0.11 7.12
C TYR A 32 -9.11 -0.22 6.82
N ARG A 33 -9.79 0.92 6.79
CA ARG A 33 -11.23 0.91 6.56
C ARG A 33 -11.60 0.45 5.16
N GLU A 34 -10.80 0.84 4.17
CA GLU A 34 -11.12 0.57 2.76
C GLU A 34 -10.27 -0.54 2.17
N GLN A 35 -9.66 -1.38 3.01
CA GLN A 35 -8.67 -2.35 2.56
C GLN A 35 -9.21 -3.29 1.48
N ALA A 36 -10.43 -3.75 1.64
CA ALA A 36 -10.99 -4.72 0.68
C ALA A 36 -11.18 -4.08 -0.69
N THR A 37 -11.65 -2.84 -0.72
CA THR A 37 -11.85 -2.12 -1.98
C THR A 37 -10.52 -1.78 -2.64
N ILE A 38 -9.55 -1.33 -1.85
CA ILE A 38 -8.22 -1.00 -2.37
C ILE A 38 -7.57 -2.26 -2.94
N ARG A 39 -7.64 -3.37 -2.22
CA ARG A 39 -7.08 -4.63 -2.69
C ARG A 39 -7.71 -5.07 -4.01
N ALA A 40 -9.04 -4.96 -4.11
CA ALA A 40 -9.73 -5.36 -5.32
C ALA A 40 -9.30 -4.52 -6.52
N ILE A 41 -9.13 -3.22 -6.32
CA ILE A 41 -8.69 -2.32 -7.39
C ILE A 41 -7.28 -2.69 -7.85
N LEU A 42 -6.36 -2.90 -6.90
CA LEU A 42 -4.98 -3.26 -7.23
C LEU A 42 -4.91 -4.59 -7.95
N GLN A 43 -5.69 -5.58 -7.51
CA GLN A 43 -5.71 -6.89 -8.15
C GLN A 43 -6.30 -6.82 -9.55
N ARG A 44 -7.34 -6.02 -9.72
CA ARG A 44 -7.97 -5.86 -11.03
C ARG A 44 -7.00 -5.31 -12.06
N HIS A 45 -6.08 -4.47 -11.63
CA HIS A 45 -5.09 -3.86 -12.52
C HIS A 45 -3.75 -4.58 -12.51
N GLY A 46 -3.67 -5.73 -11.83
CA GLY A 46 -2.48 -6.56 -11.88
C GLY A 46 -1.29 -6.01 -11.13
N PHE A 47 -1.51 -5.13 -10.15
CA PHE A 47 -0.40 -4.52 -9.41
C PHE A 47 -0.15 -5.31 -8.12
N ALA A 48 0.43 -6.50 -8.27
CA ALA A 48 0.64 -7.41 -7.14
C ALA A 48 1.55 -6.82 -6.07
N ALA A 49 2.55 -6.04 -6.47
CA ALA A 49 3.45 -5.41 -5.49
C ALA A 49 2.71 -4.43 -4.60
N GLY A 50 1.67 -3.77 -5.12
CA GLY A 50 0.83 -2.89 -4.31
C GLY A 50 0.01 -3.69 -3.30
N VAL A 51 -0.48 -4.86 -3.69
CA VAL A 51 -1.21 -5.74 -2.78
C VAL A 51 -0.27 -6.22 -1.67
N ASP A 52 0.96 -6.59 -2.02
CA ASP A 52 1.95 -7.01 -1.02
C ASP A 52 2.24 -5.90 -0.02
N TYR A 53 2.36 -4.67 -0.49
CA TYR A 53 2.57 -3.53 0.39
C TYR A 53 1.36 -3.32 1.31
N LEU A 54 0.16 -3.43 0.76
CA LEU A 54 -1.07 -3.29 1.55
C LEU A 54 -1.10 -4.33 2.67
N ASP A 55 -0.79 -5.58 2.35
CA ASP A 55 -0.79 -6.64 3.35
C ASP A 55 0.26 -6.40 4.44
N ALA A 56 1.46 -5.97 4.06
CA ALA A 56 2.51 -5.68 5.02
C ALA A 56 2.12 -4.51 5.93
N LEU A 57 1.49 -3.48 5.35
CA LEU A 57 1.07 -2.32 6.11
C LEU A 57 -0.03 -2.67 7.11
N LEU A 58 -0.97 -3.54 6.71
CA LEU A 58 -2.02 -3.99 7.60
C LEU A 58 -1.46 -4.83 8.74
N ALA A 59 -0.49 -5.69 8.46
CA ALA A 59 0.17 -6.47 9.51
C ALA A 59 0.88 -5.54 10.49
N TYR A 60 1.54 -4.51 9.99
CA TYR A 60 2.19 -3.51 10.83
C TYR A 60 1.17 -2.81 11.74
N SER A 61 0.04 -2.39 11.15
CA SER A 61 -1.00 -1.66 11.88
C SER A 61 -1.63 -2.48 12.99
N ASN A 62 -1.68 -3.80 12.82
CA ASN A 62 -2.33 -4.70 13.77
C ASN A 62 -1.35 -5.36 14.74
N ALA A 63 -0.06 -5.05 14.63
CA ALA A 63 0.95 -5.71 15.47
C ALA A 63 0.86 -5.23 16.90
N THR A 64 1.11 -6.14 17.84
CA THR A 64 1.27 -5.79 19.23
C THR A 64 2.59 -5.05 19.40
N ARG A 65 2.54 -3.90 20.06
CA ARG A 65 3.72 -3.08 20.25
C ARG A 65 4.62 -3.68 21.33
N LEU A 66 5.90 -3.36 21.24
CA LEU A 66 6.86 -3.76 22.26
C LEU A 66 6.62 -2.99 23.56
N PRO A 67 7.17 -3.49 24.69
CA PRO A 67 6.97 -2.80 25.97
C PRO A 67 7.41 -1.35 25.98
N ASP A 68 8.38 -0.98 25.14
CA ASP A 68 8.85 0.41 25.05
C ASP A 68 7.99 1.26 24.11
N GLY A 69 6.90 0.71 23.59
CA GLY A 69 6.01 1.43 22.69
C GLY A 69 6.39 1.32 21.21
N GLY A 70 7.51 0.67 20.90
CA GLY A 70 7.94 0.49 19.52
C GLY A 70 7.26 -0.68 18.84
N PHE A 71 7.55 -0.85 17.55
CA PHE A 71 7.03 -1.96 16.77
C PHE A 71 8.10 -3.03 16.57
N PRO A 72 7.72 -4.33 16.59
CA PRO A 72 8.70 -5.40 16.36
C PRO A 72 9.32 -5.27 14.96
N PRO A 73 10.61 -5.58 14.82
CA PRO A 73 11.25 -5.58 13.49
C PRO A 73 10.56 -6.53 12.50
N THR A 74 9.92 -7.58 13.01
CA THR A 74 9.23 -8.55 12.17
C THR A 74 8.07 -7.96 11.39
N VAL A 75 7.56 -6.76 11.78
CA VAL A 75 6.51 -6.10 11.02
C VAL A 75 7.02 -4.81 10.38
N VAL A 76 8.07 -4.19 10.93
CA VAL A 76 8.61 -2.94 10.38
C VAL A 76 9.38 -3.22 9.09
N MET A 77 10.27 -4.22 9.10
CA MET A 77 11.08 -4.50 7.93
C MET A 77 10.28 -4.95 6.72
N PRO A 78 9.27 -5.82 6.86
CA PRO A 78 8.45 -6.17 5.68
C PRO A 78 7.76 -4.96 5.05
N VAL A 79 7.32 -3.97 5.84
CA VAL A 79 6.72 -2.76 5.26
C VAL A 79 7.74 -2.01 4.42
N HIS A 80 8.95 -1.83 4.93
CA HIS A 80 10.00 -1.13 4.18
C HIS A 80 10.39 -1.88 2.92
N MET A 81 10.54 -3.20 3.01
CA MET A 81 10.89 -4.01 1.86
C MET A 81 9.78 -4.00 0.82
N ALA A 82 8.53 -4.11 1.25
CA ALA A 82 7.40 -4.11 0.34
C ALA A 82 7.25 -2.76 -0.34
N ALA A 83 7.49 -1.66 0.39
CA ALA A 83 7.44 -0.33 -0.20
C ALA A 83 8.51 -0.18 -1.28
N GLY A 84 9.73 -0.65 -1.01
CA GLY A 84 10.80 -0.61 -2.00
C GLY A 84 10.48 -1.44 -3.22
N ALA A 85 9.98 -2.66 -3.01
CA ALA A 85 9.60 -3.55 -4.11
C ALA A 85 8.47 -2.95 -4.94
N MET A 86 7.51 -2.31 -4.27
CA MET A 86 6.40 -1.66 -4.96
C MET A 86 6.89 -0.52 -5.86
N ARG A 87 7.80 0.30 -5.35
CA ARG A 87 8.36 1.40 -6.15
C ARG A 87 9.14 0.87 -7.35
N GLU A 88 9.91 -0.21 -7.15
CA GLU A 88 10.64 -0.82 -8.25
C GLU A 88 9.71 -1.40 -9.31
N ALA A 89 8.65 -2.10 -8.86
CA ALA A 89 7.69 -2.69 -9.78
C ALA A 89 6.98 -1.60 -10.58
N ALA A 90 6.62 -0.50 -9.92
CA ALA A 90 5.96 0.61 -10.59
C ALA A 90 6.88 1.24 -11.65
N ARG A 91 8.15 1.43 -11.29
CA ARG A 91 9.13 2.01 -12.20
C ARG A 91 9.36 1.11 -13.41
N ALA A 92 9.48 -0.20 -13.16
CA ALA A 92 9.69 -1.16 -14.25
C ALA A 92 8.49 -1.21 -15.18
N ALA A 93 7.28 -1.17 -14.64
CA ALA A 93 6.08 -1.22 -15.45
C ALA A 93 5.95 0.01 -16.34
N GLU A 94 6.35 1.18 -15.83
CA GLU A 94 6.24 2.42 -16.59
C GLU A 94 7.41 2.61 -17.56
N GLY A 95 8.56 2.02 -17.26
CA GLY A 95 9.71 2.09 -18.12
C GLY A 95 9.66 1.13 -19.28
N ALA A 96 8.72 0.19 -19.22
CA ALA A 96 8.55 -0.78 -20.32
C ALA A 96 7.62 -0.25 -21.42
#